data_8e81a1cb7be92972a9b1286677b7cbea
#
_entry.id   8e81a1cb7be92972a9b1286677b7cbea
#
_cell.length_a   1.000
_cell.length_b   1.000
_cell.length_c   1.000
_cell.angle_alpha   90.00
_cell.angle_beta   90.00
_cell.angle_gamma   90.00
#
_symmetry.space_group_name_H-M   'P 1'
#
loop_
_entity.id
_entity.type
_entity.pdbx_description
1 polymer ?
#
loop_
_entity_poly.entity_id
_entity_poly.type
_entity_poly.pdbx_seq_one_letter_code
_entity_poly.pdbx_strand_id
1 'polypeptide(L)' 'MAGIKDVAALAGVSISTVSYVMTGKRPIGANTRRRVLQAARELGYLAKNGG' A
#
# COMPACT_ATOMS: atom_id res chain seq x y z
N MET A 1 -1.36 3.52 15.32
CA MET A 1 -2.11 2.85 14.27
C MET A 1 -1.60 3.29 12.91
N ALA A 2 -1.34 2.35 12.02
CA ALA A 2 -0.79 2.68 10.72
C ALA A 2 -1.86 3.20 9.78
N GLY A 3 -1.50 4.18 8.99
CA GLY A 3 -2.38 4.75 8.00
C GLY A 3 -1.72 4.75 6.64
N ILE A 4 -2.43 5.31 5.66
CA ILE A 4 -1.93 5.34 4.29
C ILE A 4 -0.60 6.09 4.20
N LYS A 5 -0.39 7.08 5.03
CA LYS A 5 0.87 7.81 5.05
C LYS A 5 2.03 6.93 5.46
N ASP A 6 1.79 6.06 6.42
CA ASP A 6 2.83 5.16 6.89
C ASP A 6 3.17 4.13 5.83
N VAL A 7 2.16 3.64 5.13
CA VAL A 7 2.38 2.70 4.03
C VAL A 7 3.21 3.37 2.95
N ALA A 8 2.86 4.61 2.59
CA ALA A 8 3.59 5.33 1.55
C ALA A 8 5.04 5.53 1.95
N ALA A 9 5.28 5.92 3.18
CA ALA A 9 6.64 6.17 3.67
C ALA A 9 7.46 4.88 3.64
N LEU A 10 6.89 3.79 4.12
CA LEU A 10 7.61 2.52 4.15
C LEU A 10 7.87 1.99 2.75
N ALA A 11 6.90 2.14 1.87
CA ALA A 11 7.05 1.67 0.49
C ALA A 11 7.91 2.60 -0.36
N GLY A 12 8.14 3.83 0.09
CA GLY A 12 8.92 4.79 -0.67
C GLY A 12 8.18 5.37 -1.85
N VAL A 13 6.87 5.53 -1.72
CA VAL A 13 6.04 6.08 -2.80
C VAL A 13 5.12 7.16 -2.24
N SER A 14 4.40 7.83 -3.14
CA SER A 14 3.47 8.86 -2.71
C SER A 14 2.18 8.23 -2.16
N ILE A 15 1.46 9.03 -1.37
CA ILE A 15 0.16 8.59 -0.84
C ILE A 15 -0.78 8.27 -1.98
N SER A 16 -0.73 9.07 -3.05
CA SER A 16 -1.58 8.82 -4.22
C SER A 16 -1.32 7.43 -4.81
N THR A 17 -0.03 7.05 -4.89
CA THR A 17 0.31 5.74 -5.43
C THR A 17 -0.28 4.63 -4.57
N VAL A 18 -0.20 4.77 -3.25
CA VAL A 18 -0.79 3.77 -2.36
C VAL A 18 -2.29 3.68 -2.61
N SER A 19 -2.95 4.82 -2.73
CA SER A 19 -4.38 4.85 -2.98
C SER A 19 -4.73 4.13 -4.28
N TYR A 20 -3.97 4.37 -5.34
CA TYR A 20 -4.24 3.72 -6.62
C TYR A 20 -4.05 2.21 -6.54
N VAL A 21 -3.05 1.75 -5.80
CA VAL A 21 -2.84 0.33 -5.61
C VAL A 21 -4.03 -0.29 -4.89
N MET A 22 -4.51 0.39 -3.87
CA MET A 22 -5.62 -0.14 -3.07
C MET A 22 -6.95 -0.15 -3.82
N THR A 23 -7.20 0.88 -4.63
CA THR A 23 -8.47 1.01 -5.32
C THR A 23 -8.45 0.43 -6.72
N GLY A 24 -7.27 0.28 -7.31
CA GLY A 24 -7.16 -0.22 -8.68
C GLY A 24 -7.57 0.79 -9.73
N LYS A 25 -7.65 2.07 -9.37
CA LYS A 25 -8.09 3.09 -10.33
C LYS A 25 -7.09 3.37 -11.42
N ARG A 26 -5.82 3.12 -11.16
CA ARG A 26 -4.79 3.34 -12.16
C ARG A 26 -3.86 2.14 -12.21
N PRO A 27 -3.35 1.81 -13.39
CA PRO A 27 -2.38 0.73 -13.49
C PRO A 27 -1.08 1.13 -12.82
N ILE A 28 -0.63 0.32 -11.91
CA ILE A 28 0.63 0.53 -11.20
C ILE A 28 1.56 -0.62 -11.55
N GLY A 29 2.83 -0.30 -11.78
CA GLY A 29 3.81 -1.32 -12.12
C GLY A 29 3.89 -2.41 -11.06
N ALA A 30 4.19 -3.63 -11.49
CA ALA A 30 4.21 -4.77 -10.58
C ALA A 30 5.15 -4.57 -9.40
N ASN A 31 6.33 -3.98 -9.64
CA ASN A 31 7.28 -3.77 -8.56
C ASN A 31 6.75 -2.80 -7.51
N THR A 32 6.18 -1.70 -7.97
CA THR A 32 5.63 -0.69 -7.06
C THR A 32 4.46 -1.26 -6.28
N ARG A 33 3.60 -1.99 -6.97
CA ARG A 33 2.45 -2.60 -6.34
C ARG A 33 2.89 -3.58 -5.25
N ARG A 34 3.89 -4.39 -5.53
CA ARG A 34 4.39 -5.34 -4.55
C ARG A 34 4.95 -4.62 -3.32
N ARG A 35 5.68 -3.53 -3.53
CA ARG A 35 6.23 -2.75 -2.43
C ARG A 35 5.13 -2.21 -1.54
N VAL A 36 4.11 -1.65 -2.16
CA VAL A 36 3.00 -1.07 -1.40
C VAL A 36 2.28 -2.15 -0.61
N LEU A 37 1.98 -3.27 -1.25
CA LEU A 37 1.27 -4.35 -0.57
C LEU A 37 2.09 -4.93 0.57
N GLN A 38 3.39 -5.07 0.36
CA GLN A 38 4.25 -5.58 1.42
C GLN A 38 4.31 -4.61 2.60
N ALA A 39 4.45 -3.32 2.31
CA ALA A 39 4.47 -2.31 3.36
C ALA A 39 3.16 -2.32 4.14
N ALA A 40 2.05 -2.44 3.43
CA ALA A 40 0.74 -2.46 4.08
C ALA A 40 0.62 -3.67 5.00
N ARG A 41 1.11 -4.80 4.56
CA ARG A 41 1.06 -6.01 5.38
C ARG A 41 1.91 -5.88 6.62
N GLU A 42 3.10 -5.32 6.48
CA GLU A 42 4.00 -5.17 7.61
C GLU A 42 3.43 -4.24 8.67
N LEU A 43 2.69 -3.24 8.22
CA LEU A 43 2.09 -2.28 9.14
C LEU A 43 0.71 -2.71 9.63
N GLY A 44 0.20 -3.82 9.13
CA GLY A 44 -1.13 -4.28 9.46
C GLY A 44 -2.23 -3.44 8.83
N TYR A 45 -1.90 -2.65 7.85
CA TYR A 45 -2.87 -1.77 7.21
C TYR A 45 -3.93 -2.55 6.44
N LEU A 46 -3.53 -3.64 5.79
CA LEU A 46 -4.44 -4.48 5.03
C LEU A 46 -5.24 -5.40 5.92
N ALA A 47 -4.91 -5.50 7.07
CA ALA A 47 -5.59 -6.32 8.03
C ALA A 47 -5.88 -7.68 7.52
N LYS A 48 -6.12 -8.06 7.37
CA LYS A 48 -6.61 -8.97 7.32
C LYS A 48 -7.56 -9.47 6.98
N ASN A 49 -7.69 -9.54 6.76
CA ASN A 49 -8.48 -9.90 6.62
C ASN A 49 -8.90 -10.81 6.61
N GLY A 50 -8.65 -10.78 6.72
CA GLY A 50 -9.07 -11.58 6.69
C GLY A 50 -9.43 -12.35 7.02
N GLY A 51 -9.38 -12.09 7.19
CA GLY A 51 -9.66 -13.10 7.65
C GLY A 51 -10.15 -13.88 7.46
#